data_16e974390adb89067651d60ad1e2d7ae
#
_entry.id   16e974390adb89067651d60ad1e2d7ae
#
_cell.length_a   1.000
_cell.length_b   1.000
_cell.length_c   1.000
_cell.angle_alpha   90.00
_cell.angle_beta   90.00
_cell.angle_gamma   90.00
#
_symmetry.space_group_name_H-M   'P 1'
#
loop_
_entity.id
_entity.type
_entity.pdbx_description
1 polymer ?
#
loop_
_entity_poly.entity_id
_entity_poly.type
_entity_poly.pdbx_seq_one_letter_code
_entity_poly.pdbx_strand_id
1 'polypeptide(L)'
;METDLSVIACIADIHIVSALDQCLSDLALPLVFVHHAKQISLIDKQRFLGLQPVTSLEENRALLYRVYVPTGYETGIMQRIIEATDLKMGGRGCIFSRTVHLLRGTPFSFDTDKLEKLCGKTDKHPPLDHSLISCTISRGVGEALAHAILELGVCVPVVFFGSGVGLRDKLGLLRITIPVEKEIIWFVVPRSDAELIERNLIPRARLDVPGQGFLYSTHVRAPVVNLRVRQGKRLHAATMEQVIAALDEVRGSSDWRRLGSRKNKSTSSISTINTRGVFFVGEEDEVERFRKLAMANGARGATLNALEMRSYNAADHHEHGMISHSRQLCDIITSPEIENKILQAIAQSDLFNSKSTCALQTFNVETPSVIRASAPVADNA
;
A
#
# COMPACT_ATOMS: atom_id res chain seq x y z
N MET A 1 21.18 -11.59 5.91
CA MET A 1 20.82 -11.28 7.29
C MET A 1 19.32 -11.04 7.29
N GLU A 2 18.56 -11.88 7.98
CA GLU A 2 17.13 -11.69 8.14
C GLU A 2 16.89 -10.74 9.30
N THR A 3 16.07 -9.73 9.08
CA THR A 3 15.77 -8.75 10.12
C THR A 3 14.29 -8.37 10.04
N ASP A 4 13.60 -8.49 11.16
CA ASP A 4 12.26 -7.98 11.28
C ASP A 4 12.30 -6.45 11.39
N LEU A 5 11.64 -5.80 10.46
CA LEU A 5 11.46 -4.35 10.42
C LEU A 5 9.99 -3.99 10.41
N SER A 6 9.70 -2.79 10.81
CA SER A 6 8.41 -2.15 10.54
C SER A 6 8.53 -1.26 9.32
N VAL A 7 7.54 -1.35 8.43
CA VAL A 7 7.37 -0.41 7.32
C VAL A 7 6.25 0.56 7.69
N ILE A 8 6.59 1.83 7.79
CA ILE A 8 5.64 2.92 7.90
C ILE A 8 5.32 3.39 6.49
N ALA A 9 4.07 3.33 6.11
CA ALA A 9 3.58 3.93 4.88
C ALA A 9 2.89 5.26 5.22
N CYS A 10 3.37 6.34 4.64
CA CYS A 10 2.76 7.66 4.74
C CYS A 10 2.36 8.16 3.36
N ILE A 11 1.08 8.38 3.16
CA ILE A 11 0.56 9.04 1.96
C ILE A 11 0.43 10.50 2.31
N ALA A 12 1.23 11.32 1.66
CA ALA A 12 1.36 12.75 1.94
C ALA A 12 0.84 13.57 0.75
N ASP A 13 -0.11 14.46 1.00
CA ASP A 13 -0.47 15.50 0.04
C ASP A 13 0.77 16.34 -0.29
N ILE A 14 0.85 16.85 -1.52
CA ILE A 14 2.05 17.57 -2.00
C ILE A 14 2.41 18.76 -1.10
N HIS A 15 1.45 19.38 -0.44
CA HIS A 15 1.67 20.55 0.41
C HIS A 15 2.39 20.24 1.74
N ILE A 16 2.40 18.98 2.17
CA ILE A 16 3.09 18.57 3.42
C ILE A 16 4.38 17.82 3.17
N VAL A 17 4.74 17.57 1.92
CA VAL A 17 5.93 16.80 1.53
C VAL A 17 7.21 17.40 2.11
N SER A 18 7.40 18.72 2.02
CA SER A 18 8.58 19.39 2.55
C SER A 18 8.73 19.20 4.07
N ALA A 19 7.63 19.29 4.82
CA ALA A 19 7.65 19.07 6.28
C ALA A 19 7.94 17.59 6.61
N LEU A 20 7.43 16.67 5.80
CA LEU A 20 7.72 15.25 5.94
C LEU A 20 9.19 14.95 5.66
N ASP A 21 9.75 15.45 4.55
CA ASP A 21 11.15 15.25 4.20
C ASP A 21 12.08 15.81 5.29
N GLN A 22 11.76 16.98 5.85
CA GLN A 22 12.51 17.54 6.97
C GLN A 22 12.46 16.64 8.21
N CYS A 23 11.28 16.14 8.56
CA CYS A 23 11.10 15.21 9.68
C CYS A 23 11.92 13.92 9.50
N LEU A 24 11.93 13.34 8.29
CA LEU A 24 12.70 12.14 7.97
C LEU A 24 14.20 12.40 8.01
N SER A 25 14.64 13.61 7.59
CA SER A 25 16.02 14.06 7.69
C SER A 25 16.47 14.23 9.14
N ASP A 26 15.62 14.83 9.98
CA ASP A 26 15.90 14.96 11.41
C ASP A 26 16.08 13.61 12.11
N LEU A 27 15.35 12.57 11.63
CA LEU A 27 15.46 11.21 12.11
C LEU A 27 16.63 10.43 11.50
N ALA A 28 17.29 10.96 10.46
CA ALA A 28 18.40 10.33 9.74
C ALA A 28 18.07 8.90 9.25
N LEU A 29 16.90 8.72 8.64
CA LEU A 29 16.43 7.40 8.21
C LEU A 29 17.14 6.97 6.91
N PRO A 30 17.79 5.80 6.90
CA PRO A 30 18.67 5.40 5.80
C PRO A 30 17.93 4.82 4.60
N LEU A 31 16.68 4.34 4.77
CA LEU A 31 15.96 3.62 3.74
C LEU A 31 14.51 4.07 3.64
N VAL A 32 14.23 4.84 2.62
CA VAL A 32 12.90 5.37 2.30
C VAL A 32 12.63 5.18 0.81
N PHE A 33 11.51 4.57 0.48
CA PHE A 33 11.03 4.47 -0.90
C PHE A 33 9.86 5.40 -1.12
N VAL A 34 9.88 6.14 -2.22
CA VAL A 34 8.87 7.15 -2.54
C VAL A 34 8.26 6.88 -3.91
N HIS A 35 6.94 6.80 -3.95
CA HIS A 35 6.16 6.67 -5.19
C HIS A 35 5.37 7.93 -5.45
N HIS A 36 5.30 8.34 -6.71
CA HIS A 36 4.33 9.32 -7.15
C HIS A 36 2.94 8.70 -7.12
N ALA A 37 2.00 9.40 -6.50
CA ALA A 37 0.63 8.94 -6.32
C ALA A 37 -0.36 10.09 -6.49
N LYS A 38 -1.65 9.75 -6.53
CA LYS A 38 -2.76 10.69 -6.51
C LYS A 38 -3.76 10.28 -5.45
N GLN A 39 -4.19 11.20 -4.62
CA GLN A 39 -5.37 11.04 -3.78
C GLN A 39 -6.60 11.43 -4.58
N ILE A 40 -7.64 10.61 -4.55
CA ILE A 40 -8.88 10.91 -5.28
C ILE A 40 -9.97 11.25 -4.28
N SER A 41 -10.59 12.41 -4.45
CA SER A 41 -11.69 12.90 -3.62
C SER A 41 -12.87 13.35 -4.47
N LEU A 42 -14.01 13.57 -3.84
CA LEU A 42 -15.17 14.17 -4.48
C LEU A 42 -15.13 15.68 -4.28
N ILE A 43 -15.45 16.43 -5.31
CA ILE A 43 -15.64 17.89 -5.24
C ILE A 43 -17.01 18.28 -5.78
N ASP A 44 -17.71 19.14 -5.05
CA ASP A 44 -18.97 19.69 -5.48
C ASP A 44 -18.73 20.99 -6.27
N LYS A 45 -18.83 20.91 -7.59
CA LYS A 45 -18.69 22.06 -8.48
C LYS A 45 -20.03 22.81 -8.58
N GLN A 46 -20.04 24.06 -8.16
CA GLN A 46 -21.22 24.94 -8.35
C GLN A 46 -21.42 25.18 -9.86
N ARG A 47 -22.62 24.93 -10.35
CA ARG A 47 -23.02 25.34 -11.70
C ARG A 47 -23.49 26.78 -11.69
N PHE A 48 -23.18 27.54 -12.77
CA PHE A 48 -23.69 28.88 -13.01
C PHE A 48 -25.23 28.83 -13.08
N LEU A 49 -25.90 29.81 -12.59
CA LEU A 49 -27.39 29.98 -12.65
C LEU A 49 -28.23 29.11 -11.71
N GLY A 50 -27.78 28.80 -10.50
CA GLY A 50 -28.66 28.15 -9.50
C GLY A 50 -29.03 26.69 -9.77
N LEU A 51 -28.37 26.05 -10.75
CA LEU A 51 -28.50 24.63 -10.99
C LEU A 51 -27.84 23.82 -9.85
N GLN A 52 -28.35 22.62 -9.59
CA GLN A 52 -27.79 21.75 -8.55
C GLN A 52 -26.29 21.50 -8.77
N PRO A 53 -25.48 21.50 -7.71
CA PRO A 53 -24.06 21.21 -7.80
C PRO A 53 -23.85 19.82 -8.40
N VAL A 54 -22.83 19.70 -9.27
CA VAL A 54 -22.41 18.40 -9.82
C VAL A 54 -21.19 17.93 -9.04
N THR A 55 -21.31 16.77 -8.45
CA THR A 55 -20.17 16.08 -7.82
C THR A 55 -19.29 15.48 -8.90
N SER A 56 -18.00 15.80 -8.88
CA SER A 56 -16.99 15.23 -9.78
C SER A 56 -15.81 14.72 -8.97
N LEU A 57 -15.02 13.82 -9.57
CA LEU A 57 -13.75 13.39 -8.99
C LEU A 57 -12.72 14.52 -9.11
N GLU A 58 -11.89 14.65 -8.10
CA GLU A 58 -10.73 15.52 -8.06
C GLU A 58 -9.50 14.70 -7.72
N GLU A 59 -8.45 14.85 -8.51
CA GLU A 59 -7.17 14.22 -8.33
C GLU A 59 -6.20 15.21 -7.68
N ASN A 60 -5.72 14.89 -6.49
CA ASN A 60 -4.72 15.69 -5.79
C ASN A 60 -3.38 14.95 -5.82
N ARG A 61 -2.31 15.67 -6.16
CA ARG A 61 -0.97 15.11 -6.17
C ARG A 61 -0.57 14.70 -4.77
N ALA A 62 -0.01 13.50 -4.64
CA ALA A 62 0.49 12.95 -3.41
C ALA A 62 1.77 12.14 -3.64
N LEU A 63 2.52 11.94 -2.57
CA LEU A 63 3.62 10.99 -2.54
C LEU A 63 3.31 9.89 -1.52
N LEU A 64 3.59 8.66 -1.88
CA LEU A 64 3.56 7.52 -0.98
C LEU A 64 4.98 7.22 -0.52
N TYR A 65 5.25 7.47 0.74
CA TYR A 65 6.51 7.12 1.42
C TYR A 65 6.38 5.75 2.07
N ARG A 66 7.39 4.91 1.90
CA ARG A 66 7.59 3.67 2.64
C ARG A 66 8.89 3.78 3.41
N VAL A 67 8.77 3.97 4.70
CA VAL A 67 9.89 4.23 5.61
C VAL A 67 10.17 2.96 6.39
N TYR A 68 11.38 2.44 6.25
CA TYR A 68 11.81 1.24 6.98
C TYR A 68 12.44 1.64 8.29
N VAL A 69 12.01 1.01 9.36
CA VAL A 69 12.46 1.35 10.73
C VAL A 69 12.63 0.08 11.56
N PRO A 70 13.52 0.06 12.55
CA PRO A 70 13.63 -1.07 13.48
C PRO A 70 12.32 -1.25 14.25
N THR A 71 11.94 -2.49 14.49
CA THR A 71 10.73 -2.83 15.27
C THR A 71 10.78 -2.22 16.66
N GLY A 72 9.67 -1.62 17.07
CA GLY A 72 9.54 -0.92 18.37
C GLY A 72 9.69 0.60 18.29
N TYR A 73 10.26 1.15 17.20
CA TYR A 73 10.35 2.60 17.00
C TYR A 73 9.24 3.17 16.13
N GLU A 74 8.46 2.33 15.44
CA GLU A 74 7.44 2.76 14.48
C GLU A 74 6.38 3.68 15.10
N THR A 75 5.96 3.43 16.33
CA THR A 75 4.94 4.25 17.01
C THR A 75 5.43 5.67 17.24
N GLY A 76 6.64 5.84 17.78
CA GLY A 76 7.23 7.15 18.02
C GLY A 76 7.53 7.92 16.74
N ILE A 77 8.02 7.22 15.70
CA ILE A 77 8.29 7.82 14.39
C ILE A 77 6.99 8.27 13.73
N MET A 78 5.94 7.43 13.74
CA MET A 78 4.62 7.82 13.21
C MET A 78 4.06 9.06 13.92
N GLN A 79 4.20 9.11 15.26
CA GLN A 79 3.75 10.27 16.04
C GLN A 79 4.48 11.55 15.63
N ARG A 80 5.81 11.51 15.46
CA ARG A 80 6.57 12.66 14.99
C ARG A 80 6.17 13.10 13.59
N ILE A 81 5.96 12.16 12.67
CA ILE A 81 5.47 12.48 11.31
C ILE A 81 4.09 13.16 11.41
N ILE A 82 3.17 12.61 12.20
CA ILE A 82 1.83 13.18 12.37
C ILE A 82 1.89 14.62 12.89
N GLU A 83 2.75 14.88 13.88
CA GLU A 83 2.91 16.22 14.47
C GLU A 83 3.59 17.20 13.50
N ALA A 84 4.69 16.79 12.86
CA ALA A 84 5.44 17.64 11.94
C ALA A 84 4.61 18.04 10.69
N THR A 85 3.68 17.19 10.27
CA THR A 85 2.88 17.41 9.05
C THR A 85 1.45 17.83 9.33
N ASP A 86 1.03 17.93 10.60
CA ASP A 86 -0.38 18.09 10.99
C ASP A 86 -1.29 17.09 10.27
N LEU A 87 -0.89 15.85 10.14
CA LEU A 87 -1.54 14.84 9.30
C LEU A 87 -3.00 14.56 9.73
N LYS A 88 -3.35 14.87 10.97
CA LYS A 88 -4.73 14.74 11.48
C LYS A 88 -5.70 15.71 10.80
N MET A 89 -5.22 16.75 10.15
CA MET A 89 -6.08 17.63 9.37
C MET A 89 -6.56 16.89 8.10
N GLY A 90 -7.86 16.80 7.95
CA GLY A 90 -8.47 16.09 6.82
C GLY A 90 -7.98 16.58 5.46
N GLY A 91 -7.67 15.67 4.56
CA GLY A 91 -7.17 15.93 3.21
C GLY A 91 -5.65 15.89 3.08
N ARG A 92 -4.89 15.88 4.20
CA ARG A 92 -3.42 15.86 4.16
C ARG A 92 -2.82 14.49 3.85
N GLY A 93 -3.56 13.42 4.14
CA GLY A 93 -3.11 12.06 3.84
C GLY A 93 -3.44 11.06 4.94
N CYS A 94 -2.73 9.95 4.94
CA CYS A 94 -2.83 8.92 5.96
C CYS A 94 -1.47 8.32 6.30
N ILE A 95 -1.37 7.69 7.48
CA ILE A 95 -0.18 6.98 7.91
C ILE A 95 -0.57 5.66 8.55
N PHE A 96 0.16 4.61 8.21
CA PHE A 96 -0.03 3.29 8.76
C PHE A 96 1.27 2.49 8.77
N SER A 97 1.34 1.44 9.58
CA SER A 97 2.50 0.57 9.65
C SER A 97 2.13 -0.90 9.62
N ARG A 98 3.09 -1.71 9.19
CA ARG A 98 3.05 -3.17 9.29
C ARG A 98 4.45 -3.73 9.51
N THR A 99 4.53 -4.89 10.13
CA THR A 99 5.78 -5.65 10.24
C THR A 99 6.05 -6.38 8.92
N VAL A 100 7.32 -6.39 8.51
CA VAL A 100 7.80 -7.11 7.33
C VAL A 100 9.09 -7.86 7.66
N HIS A 101 9.35 -8.95 6.95
CA HIS A 101 10.62 -9.66 7.02
C HIS A 101 11.51 -9.15 5.90
N LEU A 102 12.55 -8.39 6.25
CA LEU A 102 13.59 -8.00 5.30
C LEU A 102 14.61 -9.13 5.22
N LEU A 103 14.66 -9.80 4.08
CA LEU A 103 15.51 -10.96 3.89
C LEU A 103 16.91 -10.60 3.42
N ARG A 104 17.00 -9.59 2.56
CA ARG A 104 18.26 -9.03 2.10
C ARG A 104 18.07 -7.58 1.69
N GLY A 105 19.14 -6.79 1.75
CA GLY A 105 19.16 -5.41 1.32
C GLY A 105 20.57 -4.86 1.32
N THR A 106 20.72 -3.68 0.76
CA THR A 106 21.91 -2.85 0.93
C THR A 106 22.24 -2.77 2.41
N PRO A 107 23.50 -2.94 2.83
CA PRO A 107 23.86 -2.70 4.21
C PRO A 107 23.54 -1.25 4.56
N PHE A 108 22.60 -1.07 5.46
CA PHE A 108 22.25 0.21 6.06
C PHE A 108 22.21 0.02 7.58
N SER A 109 22.62 1.04 8.29
CA SER A 109 22.56 1.07 9.74
C SER A 109 21.62 2.15 10.20
N PHE A 110 20.84 1.84 11.23
CA PHE A 110 20.03 2.83 11.92
C PHE A 110 20.84 3.42 13.08
N ASP A 111 20.76 4.72 13.25
CA ASP A 111 21.24 5.39 14.46
C ASP A 111 20.19 5.16 15.58
N THR A 112 20.31 4.01 16.24
CA THR A 112 19.37 3.59 17.28
C THR A 112 19.42 4.51 18.50
N ASP A 113 20.57 5.12 18.81
CA ASP A 113 20.70 6.05 19.93
C ASP A 113 19.95 7.35 19.65
N LYS A 114 20.03 7.84 18.42
CA LYS A 114 19.25 8.98 17.96
C LYS A 114 17.75 8.67 17.95
N LEU A 115 17.34 7.50 17.44
CA LEU A 115 15.94 7.09 17.44
C LEU A 115 15.39 6.94 18.85
N GLU A 116 16.16 6.35 19.77
CA GLU A 116 15.78 6.23 21.20
C GLU A 116 15.54 7.60 21.81
N LYS A 117 16.48 8.53 21.61
CA LYS A 117 16.37 9.89 22.13
C LYS A 117 15.19 10.68 21.57
N LEU A 118 14.88 10.52 20.28
CA LEU A 118 13.88 11.34 19.60
C LEU A 118 12.48 10.73 19.64
N CYS A 119 12.36 9.40 19.62
CA CYS A 119 11.09 8.68 19.46
C CYS A 119 10.79 7.77 20.63
N GLY A 120 11.82 7.27 21.32
CA GLY A 120 11.67 6.23 22.35
C GLY A 120 11.24 4.88 21.76
N LYS A 121 11.83 3.81 22.27
CA LYS A 121 11.37 2.44 21.96
C LYS A 121 10.16 2.08 22.80
N THR A 122 9.16 1.47 22.19
CA THR A 122 7.95 1.06 22.91
C THR A 122 7.39 -0.26 22.38
N ASP A 123 6.92 -1.09 23.31
CA ASP A 123 6.15 -2.28 22.99
C ASP A 123 4.65 -1.97 22.87
N LYS A 124 4.25 -0.72 23.17
CA LYS A 124 2.86 -0.26 23.01
C LYS A 124 2.66 0.22 21.57
N HIS A 125 1.97 -0.57 20.79
CA HIS A 125 1.63 -0.26 19.41
C HIS A 125 0.18 0.21 19.31
N PRO A 126 -0.15 1.07 18.32
CA PRO A 126 -1.54 1.28 17.93
C PRO A 126 -2.22 -0.06 17.62
N PRO A 127 -3.53 -0.17 17.83
CA PRO A 127 -4.24 -1.40 17.55
C PRO A 127 -4.12 -1.81 16.08
N LEU A 128 -4.06 -3.12 15.84
CA LEU A 128 -4.06 -3.72 14.50
C LEU A 128 -5.52 -3.90 14.03
N ASP A 129 -6.25 -2.81 13.94
CA ASP A 129 -7.70 -2.75 13.73
C ASP A 129 -8.11 -2.27 12.34
N HIS A 130 -7.13 -1.99 11.49
CA HIS A 130 -7.34 -1.59 10.10
C HIS A 130 -6.80 -2.63 9.11
N SER A 131 -7.32 -2.58 7.90
CA SER A 131 -6.83 -3.32 6.74
C SER A 131 -6.49 -2.35 5.62
N LEU A 132 -5.28 -2.49 5.08
CA LEU A 132 -4.93 -1.92 3.78
C LEU A 132 -5.47 -2.86 2.72
N ILE A 133 -6.34 -2.37 1.85
CA ILE A 133 -6.80 -3.09 0.66
C ILE A 133 -6.05 -2.54 -0.55
N SER A 134 -5.49 -3.43 -1.34
CA SER A 134 -4.76 -3.12 -2.57
C SER A 134 -5.46 -3.79 -3.75
N CYS A 135 -5.89 -2.97 -4.71
CA CYS A 135 -6.45 -3.43 -5.99
C CYS A 135 -5.49 -3.09 -7.12
N THR A 136 -5.04 -4.09 -7.86
CA THR A 136 -4.29 -3.90 -9.11
C THR A 136 -5.20 -4.23 -10.28
N ILE A 137 -5.48 -3.25 -11.12
CA ILE A 137 -6.46 -3.34 -12.22
C ILE A 137 -5.86 -2.81 -13.53
N SER A 138 -6.54 -3.06 -14.63
CA SER A 138 -6.14 -2.49 -15.92
C SER A 138 -6.38 -0.98 -15.93
N ARG A 139 -5.49 -0.24 -16.61
CA ARG A 139 -5.60 1.21 -16.76
C ARG A 139 -6.96 1.61 -17.32
N GLY A 140 -7.52 2.71 -16.81
CA GLY A 140 -8.82 3.26 -17.19
C GLY A 140 -10.00 2.72 -16.39
N VAL A 141 -9.78 1.76 -15.47
CA VAL A 141 -10.84 1.26 -14.57
C VAL A 141 -10.76 1.92 -13.20
N GLY A 142 -9.62 2.55 -12.89
CA GLY A 142 -9.32 3.11 -11.57
C GLY A 142 -10.25 4.22 -11.14
N GLU A 143 -10.65 5.09 -12.05
CA GLU A 143 -11.57 6.18 -11.75
C GLU A 143 -12.94 5.67 -11.27
N ALA A 144 -13.51 4.68 -11.98
CA ALA A 144 -14.78 4.08 -11.58
C ALA A 144 -14.69 3.35 -10.24
N LEU A 145 -13.56 2.68 -9.98
CA LEU A 145 -13.33 2.00 -8.72
C LEU A 145 -13.11 2.99 -7.57
N ALA A 146 -12.32 4.04 -7.80
CA ALA A 146 -12.13 5.11 -6.82
C ALA A 146 -13.47 5.81 -6.47
N HIS A 147 -14.31 6.07 -7.46
CA HIS A 147 -15.65 6.60 -7.23
C HIS A 147 -16.49 5.67 -6.34
N ALA A 148 -16.47 4.37 -6.63
CA ALA A 148 -17.18 3.39 -5.83
C ALA A 148 -16.70 3.34 -4.37
N ILE A 149 -15.39 3.47 -4.12
CA ILE A 149 -14.81 3.54 -2.78
C ILE A 149 -15.26 4.83 -2.07
N LEU A 150 -15.26 5.96 -2.78
CA LEU A 150 -15.69 7.25 -2.23
C LEU A 150 -17.19 7.28 -1.92
N GLU A 151 -18.02 6.58 -2.71
CA GLU A 151 -19.47 6.42 -2.41
C GLU A 151 -19.71 5.64 -1.12
N LEU A 152 -18.85 4.68 -0.79
CA LEU A 152 -18.89 3.99 0.50
C LEU A 152 -18.52 4.90 1.65
N GLY A 153 -17.84 6.04 1.38
CA GLY A 153 -17.53 7.08 2.35
C GLY A 153 -16.47 6.71 3.38
N VAL A 154 -15.78 5.59 3.21
CA VAL A 154 -14.91 5.01 4.26
C VAL A 154 -13.53 5.63 4.33
N CYS A 155 -12.97 6.09 3.20
CA CYS A 155 -11.65 6.72 3.14
C CYS A 155 -11.38 7.33 1.75
N VAL A 156 -10.30 8.09 1.66
CA VAL A 156 -9.76 8.62 0.39
C VAL A 156 -8.85 7.58 -0.24
N PRO A 157 -9.19 7.05 -1.44
CA PRO A 157 -8.32 6.14 -2.15
C PRO A 157 -7.10 6.85 -2.73
N VAL A 158 -6.01 6.11 -2.85
CA VAL A 158 -4.76 6.54 -3.44
C VAL A 158 -4.45 5.70 -4.65
N VAL A 159 -4.15 6.34 -5.76
CA VAL A 159 -3.85 5.69 -7.04
C VAL A 159 -2.41 5.96 -7.44
N PHE A 160 -1.71 4.92 -7.82
CA PHE A 160 -0.40 4.99 -8.47
C PHE A 160 -0.33 4.00 -9.63
N PHE A 161 0.70 4.12 -10.47
CA PHE A 161 0.76 3.43 -11.74
C PHE A 161 1.88 2.39 -11.75
N GLY A 162 1.65 1.33 -12.53
CA GLY A 162 2.63 0.29 -12.75
C GLY A 162 2.39 -0.43 -14.06
N SER A 163 3.19 -1.45 -14.31
CA SER A 163 3.02 -2.36 -15.44
C SER A 163 2.88 -3.80 -14.95
N GLY A 164 1.93 -4.52 -15.51
CA GLY A 164 1.67 -5.93 -15.18
C GLY A 164 2.39 -6.85 -16.15
N VAL A 165 3.06 -7.87 -15.63
CA VAL A 165 3.67 -8.94 -16.40
C VAL A 165 3.07 -10.27 -15.93
N GLY A 166 2.57 -11.10 -16.84
CA GLY A 166 1.87 -12.34 -16.48
C GLY A 166 2.20 -13.50 -17.41
N LEU A 167 1.51 -14.65 -17.18
CA LEU A 167 1.70 -15.90 -17.90
C LEU A 167 1.53 -15.83 -19.42
N ARG A 168 0.87 -14.80 -19.96
CA ARG A 168 0.74 -14.59 -21.40
C ARG A 168 2.10 -14.50 -22.11
N ASP A 169 3.15 -14.06 -21.40
CA ASP A 169 4.51 -14.00 -21.94
C ASP A 169 5.12 -15.38 -22.17
N LYS A 170 4.61 -16.43 -21.49
CA LYS A 170 5.08 -17.82 -21.64
C LYS A 170 4.48 -18.53 -22.88
N LEU A 171 3.35 -18.07 -23.40
CA LEU A 171 2.65 -18.77 -24.48
C LEU A 171 3.17 -18.46 -25.89
N GLY A 172 4.19 -17.62 -26.03
CA GLY A 172 4.90 -17.40 -27.30
C GLY A 172 4.07 -16.92 -28.50
N LEU A 173 2.77 -16.75 -28.31
CA LEU A 173 1.82 -16.31 -29.33
C LEU A 173 1.77 -14.78 -29.35
N LEU A 174 2.49 -14.20 -30.31
CA LEU A 174 2.62 -12.77 -30.57
C LEU A 174 3.47 -12.01 -29.54
N ARG A 175 4.75 -11.88 -29.83
CA ARG A 175 5.74 -11.03 -29.18
C ARG A 175 5.44 -9.53 -29.35
N ILE A 176 4.26 -9.07 -29.03
CA ILE A 176 4.02 -7.65 -28.74
C ILE A 176 3.75 -7.58 -27.25
N THR A 177 4.81 -7.69 -26.46
CA THR A 177 4.80 -7.40 -25.03
C THR A 177 4.74 -5.90 -24.84
N ILE A 178 3.59 -5.31 -25.06
CA ILE A 178 3.28 -4.01 -24.46
C ILE A 178 3.01 -4.33 -22.99
N PRO A 179 3.84 -3.82 -22.05
CA PRO A 179 3.53 -3.95 -20.63
C PRO A 179 2.11 -3.46 -20.43
N VAL A 180 1.24 -4.33 -19.91
CA VAL A 180 -0.15 -3.93 -19.68
C VAL A 180 -0.12 -2.93 -18.54
N GLU A 181 -0.34 -1.65 -18.86
CA GLU A 181 -0.41 -0.59 -17.85
C GLU A 181 -1.47 -0.93 -16.79
N LYS A 182 -1.08 -0.77 -15.55
CA LYS A 182 -1.90 -1.06 -14.37
C LYS A 182 -2.09 0.19 -13.54
N GLU A 183 -3.25 0.27 -12.94
CA GLU A 183 -3.54 1.17 -11.85
C GLU A 183 -3.59 0.37 -10.56
N ILE A 184 -2.86 0.84 -9.54
CA ILE A 184 -2.84 0.26 -8.22
C ILE A 184 -3.56 1.23 -7.30
N ILE A 185 -4.65 0.76 -6.68
CA ILE A 185 -5.46 1.56 -5.78
C ILE A 185 -5.30 1.04 -4.38
N TRP A 186 -4.85 1.92 -3.48
CA TRP A 186 -4.73 1.64 -2.05
C TRP A 186 -5.75 2.43 -1.27
N PHE A 187 -6.34 1.77 -0.29
CA PHE A 187 -7.20 2.43 0.68
C PHE A 187 -7.20 1.65 2.01
N VAL A 188 -7.33 2.39 3.10
CA VAL A 188 -7.27 1.85 4.47
C VAL A 188 -8.66 1.93 5.07
N VAL A 189 -9.14 0.81 5.59
CA VAL A 189 -10.48 0.69 6.16
C VAL A 189 -10.43 -0.02 7.51
N PRO A 190 -11.43 0.16 8.39
CA PRO A 190 -11.57 -0.66 9.57
C PRO A 190 -11.61 -2.15 9.20
N ARG A 191 -10.89 -2.97 9.95
CA ARG A 191 -10.80 -4.41 9.70
C ARG A 191 -12.17 -5.10 9.70
N SER A 192 -13.12 -4.60 10.51
CA SER A 192 -14.50 -5.10 10.55
C SER A 192 -15.25 -4.96 9.22
N ASP A 193 -14.88 -4.00 8.41
CA ASP A 193 -15.59 -3.60 7.21
C ASP A 193 -14.92 -4.14 5.92
N ALA A 194 -13.67 -4.62 6.05
CA ALA A 194 -12.84 -5.04 4.92
C ALA A 194 -13.54 -6.08 4.04
N GLU A 195 -14.09 -7.16 4.62
CA GLU A 195 -14.78 -8.23 3.87
C GLU A 195 -16.00 -7.71 3.10
N LEU A 196 -16.79 -6.83 3.71
CA LEU A 196 -17.97 -6.24 3.05
C LEU A 196 -17.56 -5.37 1.87
N ILE A 197 -16.51 -4.58 2.05
CA ILE A 197 -15.97 -3.69 1.02
C ILE A 197 -15.39 -4.52 -0.14
N GLU A 198 -14.57 -5.51 0.14
CA GLU A 198 -14.01 -6.43 -0.87
C GLU A 198 -15.11 -7.08 -1.69
N ARG A 199 -16.16 -7.60 -1.04
CA ARG A 199 -17.31 -8.19 -1.69
C ARG A 199 -18.02 -7.23 -2.66
N ASN A 200 -18.13 -5.96 -2.30
CA ASN A 200 -18.74 -4.94 -3.16
C ASN A 200 -17.84 -4.51 -4.32
N LEU A 201 -16.52 -4.50 -4.14
CA LEU A 201 -15.57 -4.03 -5.14
C LEU A 201 -15.25 -5.10 -6.20
N ILE A 202 -15.21 -6.38 -5.84
CA ILE A 202 -14.87 -7.49 -6.75
C ILE A 202 -15.70 -7.45 -8.04
N PRO A 203 -17.03 -7.40 -8.02
CA PRO A 203 -17.83 -7.36 -9.26
C PRO A 203 -17.70 -6.02 -9.99
N ARG A 204 -17.56 -4.90 -9.26
CA ARG A 204 -17.43 -3.56 -9.87
C ARG A 204 -16.12 -3.41 -10.66
N ALA A 205 -15.04 -3.99 -10.16
CA ALA A 205 -13.74 -4.00 -10.83
C ALA A 205 -13.53 -5.24 -11.72
N ARG A 206 -14.55 -6.12 -11.85
CA ARG A 206 -14.51 -7.37 -12.61
C ARG A 206 -13.33 -8.27 -12.21
N LEU A 207 -12.99 -8.29 -10.92
CA LEU A 207 -11.86 -9.06 -10.40
C LEU A 207 -12.16 -10.57 -10.34
N ASP A 208 -13.40 -10.96 -10.54
CA ASP A 208 -13.87 -12.34 -10.75
C ASP A 208 -13.50 -12.88 -12.14
N VAL A 209 -13.11 -12.01 -13.08
CA VAL A 209 -12.73 -12.38 -14.44
C VAL A 209 -11.20 -12.50 -14.55
N PRO A 210 -10.66 -13.64 -15.02
CA PRO A 210 -9.21 -13.83 -15.17
C PRO A 210 -8.55 -12.74 -16.03
N GLY A 211 -7.43 -12.19 -15.54
CA GLY A 211 -6.64 -11.20 -16.25
C GLY A 211 -7.10 -9.74 -16.10
N GLN A 212 -8.23 -9.49 -15.46
CA GLN A 212 -8.70 -8.12 -15.20
C GLN A 212 -7.90 -7.43 -14.08
N GLY A 213 -7.46 -8.19 -13.10
CA GLY A 213 -6.68 -7.67 -11.98
C GLY A 213 -6.70 -8.62 -10.80
N PHE A 214 -6.25 -8.12 -9.65
CA PHE A 214 -6.33 -8.85 -8.39
C PHE A 214 -6.49 -7.86 -7.22
N LEU A 215 -6.99 -8.40 -6.11
CA LEU A 215 -7.15 -7.68 -4.86
C LEU A 215 -6.52 -8.51 -3.74
N TYR A 216 -5.86 -7.83 -2.82
CA TYR A 216 -5.43 -8.41 -1.56
C TYR A 216 -5.59 -7.42 -0.43
N SER A 217 -5.67 -7.92 0.79
CA SER A 217 -5.65 -7.10 1.99
C SER A 217 -4.50 -7.50 2.93
N THR A 218 -4.09 -6.57 3.76
CA THR A 218 -3.11 -6.83 4.83
C THR A 218 -3.49 -6.01 6.05
N HIS A 219 -3.32 -6.60 7.24
CA HIS A 219 -3.60 -5.89 8.48
C HIS A 219 -2.53 -4.85 8.76
N VAL A 220 -2.97 -3.66 9.16
CA VAL A 220 -2.11 -2.52 9.45
C VAL A 220 -2.54 -1.82 10.74
N ARG A 221 -1.59 -1.13 11.36
CA ARG A 221 -1.81 -0.16 12.42
C ARG A 221 -1.93 1.21 11.78
N ALA A 222 -3.10 1.82 11.85
CA ALA A 222 -3.36 3.09 11.16
C ALA A 222 -3.85 4.17 12.14
N PRO A 223 -2.93 4.92 12.78
CA PRO A 223 -3.31 5.98 13.71
C PRO A 223 -4.00 7.17 13.02
N VAL A 224 -3.78 7.38 11.73
CA VAL A 224 -4.46 8.43 10.96
C VAL A 224 -4.87 7.88 9.59
N VAL A 225 -6.18 7.92 9.32
CA VAL A 225 -6.79 7.61 8.02
C VAL A 225 -7.39 8.88 7.43
N ASN A 226 -7.23 9.11 6.13
CA ASN A 226 -7.84 10.25 5.47
C ASN A 226 -9.32 9.97 5.18
N LEU A 227 -10.19 10.56 5.98
CA LEU A 227 -11.65 10.42 5.88
C LEU A 227 -12.31 11.57 5.10
N ARG A 228 -11.53 12.53 4.58
CA ARG A 228 -12.07 13.69 3.86
C ARG A 228 -12.41 13.33 2.41
N VAL A 229 -13.40 12.48 2.23
CA VAL A 229 -13.85 11.99 0.92
C VAL A 229 -14.45 13.10 0.04
N ARG A 230 -14.96 14.20 0.63
CA ARG A 230 -15.51 15.37 -0.09
C ARG A 230 -14.74 16.64 0.21
N GLN A 231 -14.48 17.40 -0.83
CA GLN A 231 -13.96 18.78 -0.77
C GLN A 231 -15.06 19.77 -1.19
N GLY A 232 -15.08 20.96 -0.59
CA GLY A 232 -16.04 22.00 -0.89
C GLY A 232 -16.71 22.62 0.34
N LYS A 233 -17.76 23.43 0.14
CA LYS A 233 -18.51 24.05 1.25
C LYS A 233 -19.04 22.97 2.18
N ARG A 234 -18.82 23.14 3.49
CA ARG A 234 -19.29 22.25 4.54
C ARG A 234 -20.77 21.94 4.35
N LEU A 235 -21.09 20.72 4.00
CA LEU A 235 -22.43 20.21 4.24
C LEU A 235 -22.60 20.14 5.76
N HIS A 236 -23.67 20.75 6.28
CA HIS A 236 -23.92 20.79 7.73
C HIS A 236 -24.26 19.42 8.36
N ALA A 237 -24.36 18.38 7.55
CA ALA A 237 -24.59 17.03 8.01
C ALA A 237 -23.27 16.26 8.08
N ALA A 238 -22.99 15.65 9.23
CA ALA A 238 -21.89 14.70 9.38
C ALA A 238 -22.11 13.51 8.45
N THR A 239 -21.04 13.03 7.80
CA THR A 239 -21.11 11.78 7.03
C THR A 239 -21.34 10.61 8.00
N MET A 240 -21.86 9.50 7.51
CA MET A 240 -22.06 8.29 8.33
C MET A 240 -20.75 7.87 9.01
N GLU A 241 -19.63 8.01 8.33
CA GLU A 241 -18.30 7.68 8.84
C GLU A 241 -17.86 8.62 9.96
N GLN A 242 -18.15 9.91 9.85
CA GLN A 242 -17.89 10.86 10.94
C GLN A 242 -18.73 10.53 12.17
N VAL A 243 -19.98 10.12 11.96
CA VAL A 243 -20.84 9.64 13.03
C VAL A 243 -20.30 8.33 13.63
N ILE A 244 -19.87 7.40 12.78
CA ILE A 244 -19.29 6.13 13.22
C ILE A 244 -17.98 6.38 13.97
N ALA A 245 -17.08 7.23 13.45
CA ALA A 245 -15.82 7.57 14.10
C ALA A 245 -16.05 8.23 15.46
N ALA A 246 -17.00 9.15 15.55
CA ALA A 246 -17.38 9.76 16.83
C ALA A 246 -17.97 8.74 17.82
N LEU A 247 -18.76 7.77 17.34
CA LEU A 247 -19.28 6.69 18.17
C LEU A 247 -18.17 5.74 18.66
N ASP A 248 -17.17 5.44 17.82
CA ASP A 248 -16.01 4.64 18.20
C ASP A 248 -15.19 5.35 19.28
N GLU A 249 -14.97 6.66 19.11
CA GLU A 249 -14.26 7.48 20.08
C GLU A 249 -14.99 7.51 21.45
N VAL A 250 -16.31 7.75 21.43
CA VAL A 250 -17.14 7.78 22.65
C VAL A 250 -17.18 6.41 23.34
N ARG A 251 -17.17 5.31 22.58
CA ARG A 251 -17.21 3.95 23.12
C ARG A 251 -15.83 3.36 23.40
N GLY A 252 -14.75 4.03 22.99
CA GLY A 252 -13.38 3.57 23.16
C GLY A 252 -13.02 2.31 22.36
N SER A 253 -13.91 1.81 21.51
CA SER A 253 -13.66 0.65 20.64
C SER A 253 -14.65 0.59 19.47
N SER A 254 -14.26 -0.13 18.41
CA SER A 254 -15.12 -0.46 17.24
C SER A 254 -15.90 -1.77 17.41
N ASP A 255 -15.81 -2.43 18.55
CA ASP A 255 -16.40 -3.77 18.78
C ASP A 255 -17.94 -3.81 18.68
N TRP A 256 -18.60 -2.69 18.93
CA TRP A 256 -20.05 -2.57 18.77
C TRP A 256 -20.53 -2.82 17.32
N ARG A 257 -19.67 -2.61 16.32
CA ARG A 257 -19.97 -2.89 14.91
C ARG A 257 -20.10 -4.39 14.66
N ARG A 258 -19.32 -5.21 15.37
CA ARG A 258 -19.35 -6.68 15.27
C ARG A 258 -20.64 -7.29 15.82
N LEU A 259 -21.30 -6.63 16.77
CA LEU A 259 -22.56 -7.10 17.35
C LEU A 259 -23.71 -7.03 16.34
N GLY A 260 -23.71 -6.07 15.40
CA GLY A 260 -24.68 -5.95 14.30
C GLY A 260 -24.51 -7.04 13.23
N SER A 261 -23.29 -7.44 12.93
CA SER A 261 -22.96 -8.43 11.91
C SER A 261 -23.37 -9.87 12.28
N ARG A 262 -23.50 -10.19 13.57
CA ARG A 262 -23.92 -11.53 14.04
C ARG A 262 -25.36 -11.88 13.71
N LYS A 263 -26.23 -10.92 13.38
CA LYS A 263 -27.65 -11.17 13.07
C LYS A 263 -27.92 -11.49 11.59
N ASN A 264 -27.00 -11.23 10.67
CA ASN A 264 -27.18 -11.52 9.25
C ASN A 264 -26.33 -12.73 8.77
N LYS A 265 -26.56 -13.89 9.41
CA LYS A 265 -25.86 -15.15 9.08
C LYS A 265 -26.39 -15.88 7.83
N SER A 266 -27.02 -15.21 6.88
CA SER A 266 -27.55 -15.86 5.67
C SER A 266 -26.88 -15.46 4.35
N THR A 267 -25.78 -14.72 4.39
CA THR A 267 -24.97 -14.46 3.18
C THR A 267 -23.65 -15.19 3.31
N SER A 268 -23.31 -16.01 2.31
CA SER A 268 -22.04 -16.74 2.22
C SER A 268 -20.87 -15.78 2.47
N SER A 269 -20.12 -16.00 3.54
CA SER A 269 -18.87 -15.26 3.81
C SER A 269 -17.87 -15.53 2.69
N ILE A 270 -17.18 -14.50 2.22
CA ILE A 270 -16.02 -14.71 1.35
C ILE A 270 -14.95 -15.35 2.22
N SER A 271 -14.54 -16.56 1.86
CA SER A 271 -13.38 -17.18 2.47
C SER A 271 -12.12 -16.46 2.00
N THR A 272 -11.24 -16.10 2.91
CA THR A 272 -9.92 -15.53 2.60
C THR A 272 -8.86 -16.61 2.60
N ILE A 273 -7.89 -16.46 1.73
CA ILE A 273 -6.74 -17.37 1.61
C ILE A 273 -5.50 -16.60 2.01
N ASN A 274 -4.78 -17.10 3.00
CA ASN A 274 -3.50 -16.54 3.38
C ASN A 274 -2.48 -16.78 2.27
N THR A 275 -1.91 -15.70 1.80
CA THR A 275 -0.88 -15.67 0.77
C THR A 275 0.32 -14.86 1.24
N ARG A 276 1.33 -14.75 0.40
CA ARG A 276 2.55 -13.99 0.65
C ARG A 276 2.69 -12.88 -0.35
N GLY A 277 3.04 -11.68 0.12
CA GLY A 277 3.57 -10.61 -0.70
C GLY A 277 5.10 -10.70 -0.72
N VAL A 278 5.68 -10.68 -1.90
CA VAL A 278 7.12 -10.63 -2.12
C VAL A 278 7.43 -9.34 -2.88
N PHE A 279 8.13 -8.42 -2.22
CA PHE A 279 8.54 -7.15 -2.80
C PHE A 279 10.04 -7.15 -3.01
N PHE A 280 10.45 -6.92 -4.23
CA PHE A 280 11.85 -6.75 -4.59
C PHE A 280 12.06 -5.36 -5.18
N VAL A 281 12.99 -4.60 -4.61
CA VAL A 281 13.37 -3.27 -5.07
C VAL A 281 14.82 -3.30 -5.50
N GLY A 282 15.13 -2.75 -6.66
CA GLY A 282 16.49 -2.68 -7.19
C GLY A 282 16.59 -1.77 -8.41
N GLU A 283 17.70 -1.84 -9.09
CA GLU A 283 17.86 -1.28 -10.43
C GLU A 283 17.04 -2.08 -11.44
N GLU A 284 16.78 -1.51 -12.61
CA GLU A 284 15.89 -2.12 -13.60
C GLU A 284 16.36 -3.51 -14.05
N ASP A 285 17.66 -3.70 -14.24
CA ASP A 285 18.26 -4.98 -14.60
C ASP A 285 18.22 -6.01 -13.48
N GLU A 286 18.40 -5.59 -12.21
CA GLU A 286 18.24 -6.44 -11.02
C GLU A 286 16.80 -6.92 -10.89
N VAL A 287 15.84 -6.02 -11.09
CA VAL A 287 14.41 -6.32 -11.03
C VAL A 287 14.00 -7.27 -12.15
N GLU A 288 14.52 -7.08 -13.36
CA GLU A 288 14.24 -7.96 -14.48
C GLU A 288 14.81 -9.38 -14.24
N ARG A 289 16.01 -9.48 -13.66
CA ARG A 289 16.61 -10.78 -13.27
C ARG A 289 15.78 -11.45 -12.17
N PHE A 290 15.39 -10.72 -11.15
CA PHE A 290 14.50 -11.22 -10.09
C PHE A 290 13.16 -11.68 -10.67
N ARG A 291 12.52 -10.90 -11.51
CA ARG A 291 11.25 -11.23 -12.16
C ARG A 291 11.33 -12.55 -12.93
N LYS A 292 12.38 -12.71 -13.77
CA LYS A 292 12.60 -13.96 -14.52
C LYS A 292 12.79 -15.15 -13.60
N LEU A 293 13.58 -14.99 -12.55
CA LEU A 293 13.80 -16.02 -11.54
C LEU A 293 12.49 -16.41 -10.84
N ALA A 294 11.70 -15.43 -10.40
CA ALA A 294 10.43 -15.68 -9.73
C ALA A 294 9.41 -16.39 -10.64
N MET A 295 9.31 -15.97 -11.91
CA MET A 295 8.41 -16.59 -12.88
C MET A 295 8.85 -18.03 -13.21
N ALA A 296 10.15 -18.32 -13.27
CA ALA A 296 10.67 -19.68 -13.46
C ALA A 296 10.37 -20.60 -12.27
N ASN A 297 10.22 -20.03 -11.06
CA ASN A 297 9.90 -20.75 -9.83
C ASN A 297 8.40 -20.75 -9.48
N GLY A 298 7.54 -20.42 -10.44
CA GLY A 298 6.09 -20.61 -10.33
C GLY A 298 5.28 -19.35 -9.99
N ALA A 299 5.89 -18.17 -9.91
CA ALA A 299 5.11 -16.92 -9.84
C ALA A 299 4.25 -16.78 -11.10
N ARG A 300 2.97 -16.42 -10.91
CA ARG A 300 1.99 -16.32 -12.01
C ARG A 300 1.91 -14.95 -12.64
N GLY A 301 2.40 -13.93 -11.95
CA GLY A 301 2.40 -12.55 -12.40
C GLY A 301 3.22 -11.68 -11.46
N ALA A 302 3.60 -10.52 -11.95
CA ALA A 302 4.29 -9.48 -11.22
C ALA A 302 3.74 -8.10 -11.62
N THR A 303 3.77 -7.16 -10.70
CA THR A 303 3.50 -5.75 -10.98
C THR A 303 4.78 -4.96 -10.77
N LEU A 304 5.18 -4.22 -11.80
CA LEU A 304 6.38 -3.39 -11.76
C LEU A 304 5.99 -1.93 -11.55
N ASN A 305 6.65 -1.25 -10.62
CA ASN A 305 6.39 0.15 -10.30
C ASN A 305 7.71 0.92 -10.25
N ALA A 306 7.75 2.10 -10.87
CA ALA A 306 8.84 3.04 -10.68
C ALA A 306 8.74 3.72 -9.31
N LEU A 307 9.87 3.91 -8.65
CA LEU A 307 9.97 4.62 -7.36
C LEU A 307 11.33 5.31 -7.23
N GLU A 308 11.45 6.16 -6.23
CA GLU A 308 12.72 6.72 -5.79
C GLU A 308 13.14 6.07 -4.48
N MET A 309 14.40 5.71 -4.35
CA MET A 309 15.02 5.38 -3.07
C MET A 309 15.70 6.64 -2.53
N ARG A 310 15.32 7.05 -1.34
CA ARG A 310 15.91 8.20 -0.64
C ARG A 310 16.62 7.75 0.61
N SER A 311 17.78 8.33 0.88
CA SER A 311 18.53 8.21 2.13
C SER A 311 18.62 9.56 2.79
N TYR A 312 18.30 9.62 4.07
CA TYR A 312 18.39 10.81 4.92
C TYR A 312 19.48 10.66 5.98
N ASN A 313 20.40 9.70 5.80
CA ASN A 313 21.49 9.49 6.76
C ASN A 313 22.55 10.59 6.64
N ALA A 314 22.97 11.17 7.76
CA ALA A 314 23.95 12.26 7.81
C ALA A 314 25.32 11.90 7.21
N ALA A 315 25.69 10.61 7.15
CA ALA A 315 26.91 10.14 6.51
C ALA A 315 26.92 10.32 4.97
N ASP A 316 25.75 10.45 4.36
CA ASP A 316 25.56 10.54 2.91
C ASP A 316 25.35 12.00 2.44
N HIS A 317 25.43 12.98 3.36
CA HIS A 317 25.17 14.39 3.05
C HIS A 317 26.30 15.05 2.25
N HIS A 318 26.19 15.03 0.93
CA HIS A 318 26.75 16.11 0.11
C HIS A 318 25.76 17.30 0.15
N GLU A 319 26.26 18.50 0.21
CA GLU A 319 25.69 19.86 0.33
C GLU A 319 24.14 20.11 0.29
N HIS A 320 23.29 19.12 0.00
CA HIS A 320 21.82 19.24 -0.11
C HIS A 320 21.00 18.18 0.66
N GLY A 321 21.59 17.47 1.59
CA GLY A 321 20.83 16.77 2.65
C GLY A 321 20.10 15.48 2.29
N MET A 322 19.92 15.11 1.02
CA MET A 322 19.19 13.91 0.60
C MET A 322 19.76 13.34 -0.69
N ILE A 323 20.07 12.05 -0.70
CA ILE A 323 20.42 11.31 -1.92
C ILE A 323 19.18 10.60 -2.43
N SER A 324 18.84 10.79 -3.71
CA SER A 324 17.75 10.11 -4.37
C SER A 324 18.25 9.30 -5.57
N HIS A 325 17.80 8.06 -5.68
CA HIS A 325 18.09 7.16 -6.78
C HIS A 325 16.80 6.61 -7.38
N SER A 326 16.70 6.61 -8.71
CA SER A 326 15.61 5.90 -9.39
C SER A 326 15.75 4.39 -9.15
N ARG A 327 14.65 3.74 -8.83
CA ARG A 327 14.55 2.30 -8.59
C ARG A 327 13.26 1.77 -9.18
N GLN A 328 13.19 0.45 -9.27
CA GLN A 328 11.97 -0.25 -9.65
C GLN A 328 11.59 -1.24 -8.54
N LEU A 329 10.30 -1.35 -8.29
CA LEU A 329 9.70 -2.35 -7.41
C LEU A 329 9.06 -3.43 -8.26
N CYS A 330 9.33 -4.69 -7.95
CA CYS A 330 8.58 -5.86 -8.41
C CYS A 330 7.73 -6.38 -7.25
N ASP A 331 6.41 -6.34 -7.42
CA ASP A 331 5.42 -6.82 -6.46
C ASP A 331 4.81 -8.14 -6.96
N ILE A 332 4.92 -9.20 -6.16
CA ILE A 332 4.41 -10.54 -6.45
C ILE A 332 3.55 -11.00 -5.29
N ILE A 333 2.32 -11.42 -5.58
CA ILE A 333 1.44 -12.09 -4.61
C ILE A 333 1.38 -13.57 -4.97
N THR A 334 1.70 -14.43 -3.99
CA THR A 334 1.90 -15.86 -4.26
C THR A 334 1.54 -16.74 -3.05
N SER A 335 1.61 -18.06 -3.21
CA SER A 335 1.46 -19.00 -2.09
C SER A 335 2.77 -19.15 -1.30
N PRO A 336 2.70 -19.58 -0.02
CA PRO A 336 3.90 -19.83 0.78
C PRO A 336 4.89 -20.82 0.15
N GLU A 337 4.38 -21.83 -0.59
CA GLU A 337 5.24 -22.84 -1.25
C GLU A 337 6.05 -22.21 -2.40
N ILE A 338 5.42 -21.31 -3.16
CA ILE A 338 6.10 -20.61 -4.27
C ILE A 338 7.04 -19.54 -3.71
N GLU A 339 6.67 -18.83 -2.65
CA GLU A 339 7.57 -17.94 -1.92
C GLU A 339 8.86 -18.66 -1.54
N ASN A 340 8.75 -19.83 -0.89
CA ASN A 340 9.92 -20.63 -0.48
C ASN A 340 10.80 -21.03 -1.68
N LYS A 341 10.20 -21.44 -2.82
CA LYS A 341 10.96 -21.75 -4.04
C LYS A 341 11.71 -20.53 -4.58
N ILE A 342 11.06 -19.38 -4.59
CA ILE A 342 11.68 -18.11 -5.01
C ILE A 342 12.86 -17.77 -4.10
N LEU A 343 12.68 -17.86 -2.77
CA LEU A 343 13.73 -17.56 -1.80
C LEU A 343 14.92 -18.51 -1.91
N GLN A 344 14.68 -19.81 -2.12
CA GLN A 344 15.74 -20.80 -2.35
C GLN A 344 16.51 -20.49 -3.65
N ALA A 345 15.81 -20.17 -4.73
CA ALA A 345 16.44 -19.83 -5.99
C ALA A 345 17.27 -18.53 -5.90
N ILE A 346 16.78 -17.53 -5.16
CA ILE A 346 17.54 -16.31 -4.87
C ILE A 346 18.81 -16.62 -4.08
N ALA A 347 18.75 -17.47 -3.06
CA ALA A 347 19.91 -17.84 -2.25
C ALA A 347 21.01 -18.54 -3.08
N GLN A 348 20.63 -19.19 -4.18
CA GLN A 348 21.56 -19.86 -5.12
C GLN A 348 22.02 -18.95 -6.27
N SER A 349 21.46 -17.75 -6.40
CA SER A 349 21.78 -16.80 -7.46
C SER A 349 22.82 -15.76 -7.01
N ASP A 350 23.36 -15.02 -7.95
CA ASP A 350 24.25 -13.87 -7.73
C ASP A 350 23.49 -12.54 -7.58
N LEU A 351 22.16 -12.58 -7.42
CA LEU A 351 21.31 -11.40 -7.37
C LEU A 351 21.68 -10.45 -6.22
N PHE A 352 22.11 -11.01 -5.08
CA PHE A 352 22.58 -10.28 -3.90
C PHE A 352 24.10 -10.40 -3.74
N ASN A 353 24.85 -9.81 -4.64
CA ASN A 353 26.29 -9.69 -4.51
C ASN A 353 26.68 -8.47 -3.63
N SER A 354 27.97 -8.30 -3.34
CA SER A 354 28.47 -7.22 -2.49
C SER A 354 28.25 -5.81 -3.07
N LYS A 355 27.90 -5.69 -4.34
CA LYS A 355 27.64 -4.41 -5.03
C LYS A 355 26.16 -4.15 -5.23
N SER A 356 25.31 -5.14 -4.94
CA SER A 356 23.85 -5.01 -5.12
C SER A 356 23.27 -4.00 -4.14
N THR A 357 22.44 -3.10 -4.66
CA THR A 357 21.68 -2.10 -3.89
C THR A 357 20.21 -2.47 -3.76
N CYS A 358 19.87 -3.75 -3.97
CA CYS A 358 18.51 -4.23 -3.93
C CYS A 358 18.05 -4.60 -2.52
N ALA A 359 16.75 -4.60 -2.32
CA ALA A 359 16.08 -5.04 -1.11
C ALA A 359 14.96 -6.03 -1.43
N LEU A 360 14.87 -7.10 -0.64
CA LEU A 360 13.82 -8.11 -0.73
C LEU A 360 13.09 -8.20 0.60
N GLN A 361 11.79 -8.04 0.57
CA GLN A 361 10.95 -8.21 1.76
C GLN A 361 9.77 -9.14 1.46
N THR A 362 9.33 -9.84 2.49
CA THR A 362 8.09 -10.62 2.46
C THR A 362 7.14 -10.20 3.59
N PHE A 363 5.86 -10.43 3.36
CA PHE A 363 4.81 -10.12 4.34
C PHE A 363 3.55 -10.95 4.08
N ASN A 364 2.72 -11.06 5.11
CA ASN A 364 1.46 -11.78 5.02
C ASN A 364 0.40 -10.92 4.34
N VAL A 365 -0.35 -11.52 3.43
CA VAL A 365 -1.53 -10.93 2.80
C VAL A 365 -2.67 -11.93 2.76
N GLU A 366 -3.87 -11.43 2.66
CA GLU A 366 -5.08 -12.21 2.48
C GLU A 366 -5.68 -11.89 1.11
N THR A 367 -6.12 -12.92 0.39
CA THR A 367 -6.82 -12.77 -0.89
C THR A 367 -8.17 -13.47 -0.83
N PRO A 368 -9.24 -12.85 -1.34
CA PRO A 368 -10.53 -13.51 -1.45
C PRO A 368 -10.44 -14.79 -2.29
N SER A 369 -11.02 -15.89 -1.82
CA SER A 369 -10.97 -17.19 -2.48
C SER A 369 -11.60 -17.17 -3.87
N VAL A 370 -12.60 -16.34 -4.09
CA VAL A 370 -13.28 -16.17 -5.39
C VAL A 370 -12.32 -15.70 -6.48
N ILE A 371 -11.39 -14.79 -6.13
CA ILE A 371 -10.40 -14.27 -7.10
C ILE A 371 -9.39 -15.36 -7.49
N ARG A 372 -9.02 -16.22 -6.54
CA ARG A 372 -8.08 -17.31 -6.79
C ARG A 372 -8.69 -18.46 -7.60
N ALA A 373 -9.97 -18.76 -7.39
CA ALA A 373 -10.70 -19.78 -8.15
C ALA A 373 -10.88 -19.40 -9.62
N SER A 374 -10.99 -18.12 -9.92
CA SER A 374 -11.12 -17.61 -11.29
C SER A 374 -9.76 -17.48 -12.03
N ALA A 375 -8.64 -17.62 -11.34
CA ALA A 375 -7.34 -17.71 -12.00
C ALA A 375 -7.24 -19.05 -12.77
N PRO A 376 -6.83 -19.03 -14.05
CA PRO A 376 -6.75 -20.27 -14.83
C PRO A 376 -5.83 -21.26 -14.11
N VAL A 377 -6.38 -22.42 -13.81
CA VAL A 377 -5.61 -23.59 -13.37
C VAL A 377 -4.68 -23.89 -14.53
N ALA A 378 -3.37 -23.85 -14.32
CA ALA A 378 -2.44 -24.34 -15.32
C ALA A 378 -2.73 -25.84 -15.45
N ASP A 379 -3.30 -26.25 -16.58
CA ASP A 379 -3.36 -27.66 -16.95
C ASP A 379 -1.92 -28.20 -16.88
N ASN A 380 -1.75 -29.14 -15.96
CA ASN A 380 -0.55 -29.97 -15.92
C ASN A 380 -0.62 -30.88 -17.16
N ALA A 381 0.05 -30.48 -18.21
CA ALA A 381 0.40 -31.33 -19.34
C ALA A 381 1.92 -31.32 -19.51
#